data_04352d0a1d3369c7a27e117f08a79262
#
_entry.id   04352d0a1d3369c7a27e117f08a79262
#
_cell.length_a   1.000
_cell.length_b   1.000
_cell.length_c   1.000
_cell.angle_alpha   90.00
_cell.angle_beta   90.00
_cell.angle_gamma   90.00
#
_symmetry.space_group_name_H-M   'P 1'
#
loop_
_entity.id
_entity.type
_entity.pdbx_description
1 polymer ?
#
loop_
_entity_poly.entity_id
_entity_poly.type
_entity_poly.pdbx_seq_one_letter_code
_entity_poly.pdbx_strand_id
1 'polypeptide(L)' 'MALASYNPTPPFRIGTGYDCHALVEGRKLTIGGVTIPHRLGLFGHSDADVLLHAIIDSMLGAAALGDIGK' A
#
# COMPACT_ATOMS: atom_id res chain seq x y z
N MET A 1 3.89 -35.90 14.75
CA MET A 1 4.67 -35.58 13.59
C MET A 1 5.54 -34.35 13.82
N ALA A 2 6.77 -34.52 13.66
CA ALA A 2 7.71 -33.45 13.97
C ALA A 2 7.84 -32.39 12.91
N LEU A 3 7.15 -32.52 11.80
CA LEU A 3 7.31 -31.58 10.69
C LEU A 3 6.96 -30.16 11.04
N ALA A 4 5.94 -30.00 11.86
CA ALA A 4 5.51 -28.66 12.22
C ALA A 4 6.59 -27.92 13.01
N SER A 5 7.26 -28.63 13.90
CA SER A 5 8.29 -28.02 14.71
C SER A 5 9.56 -27.75 13.94
N TYR A 6 9.64 -28.29 12.72
CA TYR A 6 10.83 -28.17 11.94
C TYR A 6 10.67 -27.26 10.79
N ASN A 7 9.51 -26.63 10.69
CA ASN A 7 9.22 -25.73 9.63
C ASN A 7 9.73 -24.34 9.98
N PRO A 8 10.92 -23.98 9.58
CA PRO A 8 11.47 -22.69 9.89
C PRO A 8 10.72 -21.59 9.15
N THR A 9 10.91 -20.36 9.60
CA THR A 9 10.42 -19.22 8.89
C THR A 9 11.00 -19.23 7.48
N PRO A 10 10.19 -19.11 6.44
CA PRO A 10 10.72 -19.06 5.08
C PRO A 10 11.63 -17.85 4.89
N PRO A 11 12.55 -17.89 3.91
CA PRO A 11 13.50 -16.79 3.68
C PRO A 11 12.84 -15.56 3.06
N PHE A 12 11.53 -15.51 2.98
CA PHE A 12 10.79 -14.38 2.45
C PHE A 12 9.50 -14.21 3.23
N ARG A 13 8.89 -13.05 3.07
CA ARG A 13 7.58 -12.75 3.64
C ARG A 13 6.67 -12.25 2.54
N ILE A 14 5.38 -12.39 2.77
CA ILE A 14 4.35 -11.96 1.83
C ILE A 14 3.42 -11.01 2.57
N GLY A 15 3.08 -9.93 1.90
CA GLY A 15 2.10 -9.00 2.41
C GLY A 15 1.25 -8.46 1.28
N THR A 16 0.05 -8.03 1.61
CA THR A 16 -0.85 -7.40 0.65
C THR A 16 -1.20 -6.01 1.14
N GLY A 17 -1.50 -5.12 0.21
CA GLY A 17 -1.91 -3.78 0.53
C GLY A 17 -3.06 -3.35 -0.34
N TYR A 18 -3.93 -2.53 0.23
CA TYR A 18 -5.09 -1.99 -0.45
C TYR A 18 -5.29 -0.57 0.02
N ASP A 19 -5.58 0.33 -0.92
CA ASP A 19 -5.89 1.70 -0.58
C ASP A 19 -6.93 2.24 -1.55
N CYS A 20 -7.68 3.24 -1.10
CA CYS A 20 -8.80 3.76 -1.86
C CYS A 20 -8.96 5.25 -1.54
N HIS A 21 -9.07 6.05 -2.57
CA HIS A 21 -9.31 7.48 -2.44
C HIS A 21 -10.34 7.92 -3.47
N ALA A 22 -11.16 8.89 -3.12
CA ALA A 22 -12.11 9.46 -4.05
C ALA A 22 -11.36 10.27 -5.11
N LEU A 23 -11.90 10.31 -6.32
CA LEU A 23 -11.43 11.19 -7.38
C LEU A 23 -12.22 12.49 -7.33
N VAL A 24 -11.52 13.61 -7.27
CA VAL A 24 -12.15 14.94 -7.16
C VAL A 24 -11.47 15.91 -8.11
N GLU A 25 -12.17 16.95 -8.47
CA GLU A 25 -11.62 18.01 -9.30
C GLU A 25 -10.62 18.87 -8.50
N GLY A 26 -9.74 19.53 -9.21
CA GLY A 26 -8.80 20.47 -8.60
C GLY A 26 -7.59 19.85 -7.95
N ARG A 27 -7.39 18.56 -8.13
CA ARG A 27 -6.23 17.86 -7.59
C ARG A 27 -5.45 17.18 -8.69
N LYS A 28 -4.14 17.12 -8.51
CA LYS A 28 -3.29 16.33 -9.41
C LYS A 28 -3.53 14.86 -9.17
N LEU A 29 -3.45 14.08 -10.24
CA LEU A 29 -3.49 12.63 -10.14
C LEU A 29 -2.06 12.13 -10.09
N THR A 30 -1.66 11.63 -8.92
CA THR A 30 -0.32 11.10 -8.73
C THR A 30 -0.43 9.63 -8.35
N ILE A 31 0.20 8.78 -9.14
CA ILE A 31 0.21 7.33 -8.92
C ILE A 31 1.64 6.83 -9.02
N GLY A 32 2.13 6.19 -7.96
CA GLY A 32 3.49 5.71 -7.90
C GLY A 32 4.53 6.81 -8.02
N GLY A 33 4.21 8.01 -7.54
CA GLY A 33 5.08 9.16 -7.62
C GLY A 33 5.06 9.88 -8.96
N VAL A 34 4.24 9.42 -9.92
CA VAL A 34 4.16 10.00 -11.25
C VAL A 34 2.87 10.79 -11.39
N THR A 35 2.97 12.03 -11.81
CA THR A 35 1.80 12.85 -12.09
C THR A 35 1.27 12.52 -13.46
N ILE A 36 0.00 12.16 -13.51
CA ILE A 36 -0.69 11.77 -14.73
C ILE A 36 -1.62 12.90 -15.15
N PRO A 37 -1.55 13.37 -16.41
CA PRO A 37 -2.48 14.39 -16.88
C PRO A 37 -3.91 13.85 -16.83
N HIS A 38 -4.72 14.44 -15.96
CA HIS A 38 -6.10 14.04 -15.80
C HIS A 38 -6.89 15.17 -15.14
N ARG A 39 -8.17 15.24 -15.45
CA ARG A 39 -9.05 16.25 -14.90
C ARG A 39 -9.29 16.08 -13.41
N LEU A 40 -9.29 14.83 -12.95
CA LEU A 40 -9.52 14.50 -11.54
C LEU A 40 -8.23 14.01 -10.90
N GLY A 41 -8.11 14.22 -9.62
CA GLY A 41 -7.03 13.71 -8.80
C GLY A 41 -7.57 13.07 -7.54
N LEU A 42 -6.70 12.39 -6.82
CA LEU A 42 -7.09 11.66 -5.63
C LEU A 42 -7.25 12.61 -4.45
N PHE A 43 -8.35 12.47 -3.73
CA PHE A 43 -8.65 13.28 -2.56
C PHE A 43 -7.98 12.68 -1.32
N GLY A 44 -7.28 13.51 -0.58
CA GLY A 44 -6.62 13.08 0.65
C GLY A 44 -5.47 13.99 1.02
N HIS A 45 -4.71 13.56 1.99
CA HIS A 45 -3.53 14.30 2.44
C HIS A 45 -2.41 14.19 1.41
N SER A 46 -1.63 15.23 1.27
CA SER A 46 -0.50 15.27 0.34
C SER A 46 -0.98 14.90 -1.06
N ASP A 47 -0.25 14.04 -1.77
CA ASP A 47 -0.60 13.61 -3.12
C ASP A 47 -1.69 12.54 -3.13
N ALA A 48 -2.02 11.98 -1.97
CA ALA A 48 -2.98 10.89 -1.85
C ALA A 48 -2.65 9.75 -2.80
N ASP A 49 -1.37 9.38 -2.88
CA ASP A 49 -0.88 8.39 -3.82
C ASP A 49 -1.33 6.99 -3.41
N VAL A 50 -2.41 6.54 -4.05
CA VAL A 50 -3.07 5.28 -3.69
C VAL A 50 -2.14 4.07 -3.90
N LEU A 51 -1.29 4.13 -4.92
CA LEU A 51 -0.36 3.04 -5.17
C LEU A 51 0.73 2.97 -4.11
N LEU A 52 1.34 4.09 -3.77
CA LEU A 52 2.37 4.10 -2.73
C LEU A 52 1.81 3.70 -1.38
N HIS A 53 0.60 4.16 -1.03
CA HIS A 53 -0.03 3.77 0.23
C HIS A 53 -0.27 2.26 0.28
N ALA A 54 -0.75 1.68 -0.82
CA ALA A 54 -0.98 0.24 -0.89
C ALA A 54 0.34 -0.54 -0.77
N ILE A 55 1.40 -0.07 -1.41
CA ILE A 55 2.70 -0.70 -1.31
C ILE A 55 3.23 -0.64 0.13
N ILE A 56 3.13 0.51 0.77
CA ILE A 56 3.56 0.66 2.15
C ILE A 56 2.79 -0.28 3.06
N ASP A 57 1.47 -0.37 2.90
CA ASP A 57 0.66 -1.26 3.71
C ASP A 57 1.03 -2.73 3.47
N SER A 58 1.36 -3.10 2.23
CA SER A 58 1.78 -4.48 1.96
C SER A 58 3.11 -4.79 2.65
N MET A 59 4.02 -3.84 2.68
CA MET A 59 5.30 -4.03 3.37
C MET A 59 5.11 -4.13 4.88
N LEU A 60 4.26 -3.28 5.44
CA LEU A 60 3.94 -3.34 6.86
C LEU A 60 3.25 -4.65 7.21
N GLY A 61 2.37 -5.13 6.34
CA GLY A 61 1.72 -6.42 6.52
C GLY A 61 2.70 -7.57 6.51
N ALA A 62 3.62 -7.58 5.55
CA ALA A 62 4.65 -8.61 5.48
C ALA A 62 5.55 -8.58 6.71
N ALA A 63 5.80 -7.42 7.27
CA ALA A 63 6.60 -7.25 8.48
C ALA A 63 5.79 -7.42 9.77
N ALA A 64 4.48 -7.67 9.65
CA ALA A 64 3.56 -7.80 10.77
C ALA A 64 3.46 -6.54 11.63
N LEU A 65 3.56 -5.37 11.01
CA LEU A 65 3.52 -4.09 11.71
C LEU A 65 2.19 -3.34 11.58
N GLY A 66 1.18 -3.97 10.96
CA GLY A 66 -0.11 -3.33 10.76
C GLY A 66 -0.14 -2.55 9.45
N ASP A 67 -0.82 -1.41 9.45
CA ASP A 67 -0.92 -0.57 8.25
C ASP A 67 -0.69 0.90 8.62
N ILE A 68 -0.61 1.76 7.62
CA ILE A 68 -0.31 3.17 7.84
C ILE A 68 -1.49 3.94 8.43
N GLY A 69 -2.67 3.35 8.44
CA GLY A 69 -3.84 3.96 9.04
C GLY A 69 -3.94 3.74 10.54
N LYS A 70 -2.99 3.06 11.08
CA LYS A 70 -2.97 2.76 12.54
C LYS A 70 -1.85 3.54 13.27
#